data_ccf6e27c9075e256c139ac26153e77d1
#
_entry.id   ccf6e27c9075e256c139ac26153e77d1
#
_cell.length_a   1.000
_cell.length_b   1.000
_cell.length_c   1.000
_cell.angle_alpha   90.00
_cell.angle_beta   90.00
_cell.angle_gamma   90.00
#
_symmetry.space_group_name_H-M   'P 1'
#
loop_
_entity.id
_entity.type
_entity.pdbx_description
1 polymer ?
#
loop_
_entity_poly.entity_id
_entity_poly.type
_entity_poly.pdbx_seq_one_letter_code
_entity_poly.pdbx_strand_id
1 'polypeptide(L)'
;VMNQGASEHIKEAAQVVSQYCDIIAIRAFAGLTEKEKDNAETVLSGFLKYATVPIVNMESATGHPLQSLADAITMEEHKKAHRPKVVLSWAPHPKALPQAVANSFVQMMQLQDADFVITHPEGYELNPDITKD
;
A
#
# COMPACT_ATOMS: atom_id res chain seq x y z
N VAL A 1 -17.96 -3.76 8.41
CA VAL A 1 -17.73 -4.64 7.24
C VAL A 1 -18.82 -4.33 6.25
N MET A 2 -18.48 -3.62 5.18
CA MET A 2 -19.44 -3.39 4.09
C MET A 2 -19.79 -4.74 3.46
N ASN A 3 -21.07 -5.09 3.53
CA ASN A 3 -21.56 -6.38 3.05
C ASN A 3 -21.56 -6.37 1.52
N GLN A 4 -20.78 -7.24 0.89
CA GLN A 4 -20.66 -7.35 -0.57
C GLN A 4 -21.99 -7.68 -1.29
N GLY A 5 -23.05 -7.97 -0.56
CA GLY A 5 -24.40 -8.21 -1.09
C GLY A 5 -25.41 -7.11 -0.82
N ALA A 6 -25.05 -6.04 -0.13
CA ALA A 6 -25.97 -4.94 0.17
C ALA A 6 -25.77 -3.79 -0.82
N SER A 7 -26.88 -3.12 -1.13
CA SER A 7 -26.97 -2.03 -2.11
C SER A 7 -26.32 -0.70 -1.68
N GLU A 8 -25.48 -0.70 -0.67
CA GLU A 8 -24.82 0.51 -0.19
C GLU A 8 -23.63 0.86 -1.09
N HIS A 9 -23.76 1.93 -1.82
CA HIS A 9 -22.73 2.39 -2.72
C HIS A 9 -21.61 3.10 -1.94
N ILE A 10 -20.35 2.87 -2.30
CA ILE A 10 -19.17 3.50 -1.67
C ILE A 10 -19.30 5.02 -1.55
N LYS A 11 -19.94 5.68 -2.53
CA LYS A 11 -20.21 7.12 -2.51
C LYS A 11 -21.04 7.52 -1.29
N GLU A 12 -22.11 6.79 -1.02
CA GLU A 12 -23.01 7.09 0.10
C GLU A 12 -22.32 6.80 1.42
N ALA A 13 -21.64 5.66 1.52
CA ALA A 13 -20.87 5.27 2.70
C ALA A 13 -19.79 6.32 3.04
N ALA A 14 -19.01 6.76 2.05
CA ALA A 14 -17.97 7.76 2.26
C ALA A 14 -18.52 9.10 2.77
N GLN A 15 -19.62 9.57 2.18
CA GLN A 15 -20.27 10.83 2.57
C GLN A 15 -20.88 10.73 3.97
N VAL A 16 -21.55 9.64 4.28
CA VAL A 16 -22.17 9.44 5.60
C VAL A 16 -21.11 9.34 6.70
N VAL A 17 -20.10 8.49 6.52
CA VAL A 17 -19.03 8.31 7.52
C VAL A 17 -18.28 9.61 7.76
N SER A 18 -18.07 10.44 6.73
CA SER A 18 -17.43 11.75 6.86
C SER A 18 -18.18 12.73 7.78
N GLN A 19 -19.47 12.49 8.08
CA GLN A 19 -20.23 13.34 9.01
C GLN A 19 -19.96 13.00 10.48
N TYR A 20 -19.35 11.86 10.76
CA TYR A 20 -19.16 11.33 12.10
C TYR A 20 -17.71 11.38 12.59
N CYS A 21 -16.75 11.71 11.73
CA CYS A 21 -15.33 11.70 12.07
C CYS A 21 -14.54 12.78 11.31
N ASP A 22 -13.43 13.20 11.90
CA ASP A 22 -12.53 14.20 11.32
C ASP A 22 -11.51 13.60 10.35
N ILE A 23 -11.25 12.29 10.46
CA ILE A 23 -10.32 11.52 9.63
C ILE A 23 -10.89 10.11 9.46
N ILE A 24 -10.75 9.54 8.26
CA ILE A 24 -11.13 8.15 7.99
C ILE A 24 -9.86 7.35 7.67
N ALA A 25 -9.61 6.31 8.44
CA ALA A 25 -8.55 5.34 8.19
C ALA A 25 -9.13 4.09 7.51
N ILE A 26 -8.59 3.72 6.35
CA ILE A 26 -9.12 2.63 5.53
C ILE A 26 -8.10 1.50 5.42
N ARG A 27 -8.59 0.27 5.59
CA ARG A 27 -7.85 -0.95 5.31
C ARG A 27 -8.68 -1.82 4.36
N ALA A 28 -8.22 -1.98 3.12
CA ALA A 28 -8.94 -2.67 2.06
C ALA A 28 -7.99 -3.60 1.30
N PHE A 29 -7.91 -4.85 1.72
CA PHE A 29 -7.01 -5.86 1.16
C PHE A 29 -7.31 -6.22 -0.30
N ALA A 30 -6.25 -6.67 -1.00
CA ALA A 30 -6.37 -7.34 -2.29
C ALA A 30 -7.24 -8.59 -2.18
N GLY A 31 -8.10 -8.82 -3.17
CA GLY A 31 -8.89 -10.04 -3.29
C GLY A 31 -8.07 -11.23 -3.75
N LEU A 32 -6.93 -10.99 -4.41
CA LEU A 32 -5.98 -11.97 -4.95
C LEU A 32 -6.61 -12.95 -5.96
N THR A 33 -7.69 -12.54 -6.59
CA THR A 33 -8.40 -13.32 -7.63
C THR A 33 -8.24 -12.71 -9.01
N GLU A 34 -8.29 -11.39 -9.11
CA GLU A 34 -8.17 -10.64 -10.35
C GLU A 34 -7.27 -9.41 -10.13
N LYS A 35 -6.05 -9.47 -10.67
CA LYS A 35 -5.02 -8.42 -10.48
C LYS A 35 -5.49 -7.03 -10.91
N GLU A 36 -6.26 -6.94 -12.00
CA GLU A 36 -6.77 -5.65 -12.50
C GLU A 36 -7.77 -5.02 -11.53
N LYS A 37 -8.64 -5.82 -10.91
CA LYS A 37 -9.58 -5.33 -9.90
C LYS A 37 -8.86 -4.88 -8.64
N ASP A 38 -7.86 -5.62 -8.21
CA ASP A 38 -7.05 -5.25 -7.05
C ASP A 38 -6.29 -3.95 -7.33
N ASN A 39 -5.67 -3.81 -8.51
CA ASN A 39 -4.96 -2.59 -8.91
C ASN A 39 -5.89 -1.37 -9.06
N ALA A 40 -7.16 -1.56 -9.36
CA ALA A 40 -8.14 -0.47 -9.42
C ALA A 40 -8.45 0.15 -8.05
N GLU A 41 -8.14 -0.57 -6.95
CA GLU A 41 -8.33 -0.12 -5.56
C GLU A 41 -9.70 0.55 -5.33
N THR A 42 -10.76 -0.09 -5.82
CA THR A 42 -12.10 0.50 -5.93
C THR A 42 -12.61 1.10 -4.63
N VAL A 43 -12.34 0.45 -3.50
CA VAL A 43 -12.77 0.94 -2.17
C VAL A 43 -12.02 2.22 -1.80
N LEU A 44 -10.68 2.18 -1.83
CA LEU A 44 -9.85 3.34 -1.47
C LEU A 44 -10.12 4.51 -2.41
N SER A 45 -10.11 4.27 -3.72
CA SER A 45 -10.40 5.29 -4.75
C SER A 45 -11.79 5.91 -4.58
N GLY A 46 -12.78 5.09 -4.22
CA GLY A 46 -14.14 5.55 -3.95
C GLY A 46 -14.20 6.49 -2.73
N PHE A 47 -13.55 6.12 -1.63
CA PHE A 47 -13.46 7.00 -0.46
C PHE A 47 -12.68 8.28 -0.75
N LEU A 48 -11.53 8.20 -1.42
CA LEU A 48 -10.76 9.39 -1.83
C LEU A 48 -11.58 10.36 -2.68
N LYS A 49 -12.48 9.84 -3.50
CA LYS A 49 -13.32 10.66 -4.39
C LYS A 49 -14.49 11.33 -3.67
N TYR A 50 -15.08 10.69 -2.68
CA TYR A 50 -16.38 11.08 -2.13
C TYR A 50 -16.36 11.50 -0.65
N ALA A 51 -15.32 11.17 0.10
CA ALA A 51 -15.17 11.63 1.48
C ALA A 51 -14.93 13.15 1.52
N THR A 52 -15.39 13.78 2.58
CA THR A 52 -15.20 15.23 2.83
C THR A 52 -14.16 15.50 3.92
N VAL A 53 -13.54 14.45 4.44
CA VAL A 53 -12.48 14.50 5.45
C VAL A 53 -11.24 13.74 4.94
N PRO A 54 -10.04 13.99 5.50
CA PRO A 54 -8.83 13.29 5.11
C PRO A 54 -8.94 11.76 5.23
N ILE A 55 -8.34 11.07 4.25
CA ILE A 55 -8.25 9.61 4.22
C ILE A 55 -6.83 9.16 4.54
N VAL A 56 -6.69 8.21 5.45
CA VAL A 56 -5.44 7.51 5.75
C VAL A 56 -5.51 6.09 5.20
N ASN A 57 -4.63 5.76 4.27
CA ASN A 57 -4.46 4.38 3.80
C ASN A 57 -3.67 3.58 4.85
N MET A 58 -4.34 2.70 5.58
CA MET A 58 -3.69 1.78 6.53
C MET A 58 -3.06 0.58 5.83
N GLU A 59 -3.72 0.06 4.81
CA GLU A 59 -3.26 -0.95 3.87
C GLU A 59 -4.30 -1.10 2.76
N SER A 60 -3.86 -1.07 1.53
CA SER A 60 -4.71 -1.32 0.36
C SER A 60 -4.16 -2.48 -0.48
N ALA A 61 -4.76 -2.75 -1.61
CA ALA A 61 -4.30 -3.83 -2.49
C ALA A 61 -2.88 -3.59 -3.01
N THR A 62 -2.50 -2.35 -3.26
CA THR A 62 -1.21 -1.98 -3.87
C THR A 62 -0.27 -1.20 -2.95
N GLY A 63 -0.73 -0.74 -1.77
CA GLY A 63 0.06 0.08 -0.88
C GLY A 63 -0.15 -0.18 0.60
N HIS A 64 0.93 -0.06 1.37
CA HIS A 64 0.94 -0.11 2.85
C HIS A 64 1.83 1.02 3.41
N PRO A 65 1.43 2.29 3.24
CA PRO A 65 2.29 3.43 3.53
C PRO A 65 2.71 3.55 5.00
N LEU A 66 1.85 3.14 5.93
CA LEU A 66 2.19 3.16 7.36
C LEU A 66 3.26 2.12 7.73
N GLN A 67 3.30 0.99 7.04
CA GLN A 67 4.37 0.01 7.22
C GLN A 67 5.71 0.59 6.70
N SER A 68 5.72 1.15 5.52
CA SER A 68 6.95 1.74 4.97
C SER A 68 7.47 2.93 5.80
N LEU A 69 6.57 3.70 6.41
CA LEU A 69 6.95 4.74 7.36
C LEU A 69 7.60 4.14 8.63
N ALA A 70 7.04 3.08 9.18
CA ALA A 70 7.62 2.38 10.31
C ALA A 70 9.00 1.80 9.98
N ASP A 71 9.15 1.23 8.77
CA ASP A 71 10.43 0.72 8.28
C ASP A 71 11.46 1.85 8.14
N ALA A 72 11.05 3.01 7.60
CA ALA A 72 11.92 4.19 7.48
C ALA A 72 12.42 4.69 8.85
N ILE A 73 11.53 4.78 9.84
CA ILE A 73 11.89 5.17 11.22
C ILE A 73 12.86 4.15 11.80
N THR A 74 12.58 2.87 11.67
CA THR A 74 13.45 1.79 12.18
C THR A 74 14.83 1.83 11.54
N MET A 75 14.89 2.05 10.23
CA MET A 75 16.17 2.18 9.53
C MET A 75 16.95 3.41 10.01
N GLU A 76 16.28 4.55 10.18
CA GLU A 76 16.93 5.77 10.68
C GLU A 76 17.50 5.58 12.07
N GLU A 77 16.77 4.93 12.98
CA GLU A 77 17.21 4.65 14.34
C GLU A 77 18.39 3.68 14.43
N HIS A 78 18.51 2.76 13.46
CA HIS A 78 19.49 1.67 13.52
C HIS A 78 20.60 1.74 12.47
N LYS A 79 20.56 2.70 11.54
CA LYS A 79 21.61 2.85 10.53
C LYS A 79 22.97 3.10 11.17
N LYS A 80 24.01 2.44 10.62
CA LYS A 80 25.42 2.58 11.08
C LYS A 80 26.26 3.41 10.11
N ALA A 81 25.69 3.84 8.99
CA ALA A 81 26.35 4.64 7.96
C ALA A 81 25.40 5.73 7.47
N HIS A 82 25.94 6.83 6.97
CA HIS A 82 25.14 7.92 6.40
C HIS A 82 24.31 7.41 5.21
N ARG A 83 24.93 6.64 4.31
CA ARG A 83 24.28 6.00 3.17
C ARG A 83 24.36 4.47 3.32
N PRO A 84 23.37 3.85 3.98
CA PRO A 84 23.38 2.41 4.19
C PRO A 84 23.04 1.66 2.90
N LYS A 85 23.55 0.43 2.76
CA LYS A 85 23.09 -0.50 1.74
C LYS A 85 21.84 -1.21 2.26
N VAL A 86 20.74 -1.10 1.50
CA VAL A 86 19.45 -1.72 1.80
C VAL A 86 19.07 -2.68 0.70
N VAL A 87 18.66 -3.89 1.06
CA VAL A 87 18.23 -4.91 0.11
C VAL A 87 16.80 -5.34 0.43
N LEU A 88 15.91 -5.16 -0.53
CA LEU A 88 14.57 -5.73 -0.50
C LEU A 88 14.58 -7.04 -1.27
N SER A 89 14.17 -8.13 -0.62
CA SER A 89 14.10 -9.45 -1.26
C SER A 89 12.87 -10.22 -0.83
N TRP A 90 12.38 -11.07 -1.72
CA TRP A 90 11.34 -12.06 -1.43
C TRP A 90 11.55 -13.34 -2.24
N ALA A 91 10.91 -14.40 -1.78
CA ALA A 91 10.99 -15.72 -2.36
C ALA A 91 9.62 -16.21 -2.83
N PRO A 92 9.56 -17.26 -3.66
CA PRO A 92 8.31 -17.92 -4.01
C PRO A 92 7.50 -18.32 -2.78
N HIS A 93 6.20 -18.13 -2.86
CA HIS A 93 5.27 -18.50 -1.81
C HIS A 93 4.14 -19.35 -2.40
N PRO A 94 3.68 -20.43 -1.71
CA PRO A 94 2.66 -21.34 -2.24
C PRO A 94 1.27 -20.69 -2.42
N LYS A 95 1.04 -19.53 -1.81
CA LYS A 95 -0.18 -18.73 -1.99
C LYS A 95 0.18 -17.40 -2.63
N ALA A 96 -0.75 -16.85 -3.41
CA ALA A 96 -0.63 -15.47 -3.88
C ALA A 96 -0.51 -14.53 -2.68
N LEU A 97 0.41 -13.56 -2.78
CA LEU A 97 0.62 -12.53 -1.77
C LEU A 97 0.43 -11.15 -2.40
N PRO A 98 -0.15 -10.18 -1.67
CA PRO A 98 -0.24 -8.81 -2.14
C PRO A 98 1.15 -8.18 -2.24
N GLN A 99 1.35 -7.30 -3.21
CA GLN A 99 2.60 -6.55 -3.39
C GLN A 99 2.61 -5.22 -2.61
N ALA A 100 1.59 -4.95 -1.82
CA ALA A 100 1.37 -3.68 -1.12
C ALA A 100 2.58 -3.22 -0.28
N VAL A 101 3.14 -4.13 0.52
CA VAL A 101 4.30 -3.84 1.38
C VAL A 101 5.54 -3.57 0.53
N ALA A 102 5.84 -4.43 -0.43
CA ALA A 102 7.02 -4.27 -1.31
C ALA A 102 6.93 -2.97 -2.13
N ASN A 103 5.76 -2.66 -2.70
CA ASN A 103 5.53 -1.42 -3.44
C ASN A 103 5.79 -0.19 -2.58
N SER A 104 5.19 -0.13 -1.39
CA SER A 104 5.36 1.01 -0.49
C SER A 104 6.79 1.14 0.04
N PHE A 105 7.47 0.01 0.26
CA PHE A 105 8.86 0.03 0.65
C PHE A 105 9.76 0.61 -0.47
N VAL A 106 9.56 0.21 -1.73
CA VAL A 106 10.29 0.77 -2.88
C VAL A 106 10.05 2.28 -2.99
N GLN A 107 8.79 2.71 -2.93
CA GLN A 107 8.44 4.14 -2.99
C GLN A 107 9.07 4.94 -1.84
N MET A 108 9.10 4.38 -0.64
CA MET A 108 9.75 5.01 0.50
C MET A 108 11.28 5.10 0.30
N MET A 109 11.91 4.04 -0.25
CA MET A 109 13.34 4.03 -0.49
C MET A 109 13.80 5.06 -1.54
N GLN A 110 12.95 5.43 -2.49
CA GLN A 110 13.21 6.51 -3.45
C GLN A 110 13.35 7.89 -2.77
N LEU A 111 12.86 8.04 -1.55
CA LEU A 111 12.96 9.26 -0.74
C LEU A 111 14.13 9.20 0.25
N GLN A 112 14.87 8.10 0.34
CA GLN A 112 15.96 7.90 1.30
C GLN A 112 17.33 8.01 0.62
N ASP A 113 18.31 8.52 1.36
CA ASP A 113 19.70 8.47 0.92
C ASP A 113 20.33 7.11 1.28
N ALA A 114 20.10 6.13 0.42
CA ALA A 114 20.55 4.75 0.60
C ALA A 114 21.00 4.13 -0.72
N ASP A 115 21.88 3.12 -0.65
CA ASP A 115 22.22 2.25 -1.77
C ASP A 115 21.20 1.09 -1.79
N PHE A 116 20.17 1.23 -2.62
CA PHE A 116 19.00 0.35 -2.60
C PHE A 116 19.06 -0.69 -3.73
N VAL A 117 18.81 -1.94 -3.38
CA VAL A 117 18.79 -3.08 -4.30
C VAL A 117 17.51 -3.88 -4.11
N ILE A 118 16.86 -4.24 -5.22
CA ILE A 118 15.73 -5.17 -5.24
C ILE A 118 16.21 -6.50 -5.82
N THR A 119 15.84 -7.60 -5.18
CA THR A 119 16.14 -8.95 -5.67
C THR A 119 14.95 -9.88 -5.43
N HIS A 120 14.56 -10.60 -6.47
CA HIS A 120 13.43 -11.51 -6.48
C HIS A 120 13.63 -12.61 -7.54
N PRO A 121 12.92 -13.74 -7.46
CA PRO A 121 12.88 -14.73 -8.52
C PRO A 121 12.22 -14.19 -9.80
N GLU A 122 12.54 -14.79 -10.94
CA GLU A 122 11.86 -14.53 -12.20
C GLU A 122 10.34 -14.72 -12.07
N GLY A 123 9.54 -13.82 -12.66
CA GLY A 123 8.08 -13.82 -12.58
C GLY A 123 7.50 -13.17 -11.31
N TYR A 124 8.36 -12.61 -10.45
CA TYR A 124 7.95 -11.95 -9.21
C TYR A 124 8.20 -10.43 -9.25
N GLU A 125 8.29 -9.86 -10.43
CA GLU A 125 8.56 -8.44 -10.64
C GLU A 125 7.42 -7.58 -10.09
N LEU A 126 7.78 -6.44 -9.48
CA LEU A 126 6.83 -5.39 -9.14
C LEU A 126 6.36 -4.67 -10.41
N ASN A 127 5.27 -3.91 -10.30
CA ASN A 127 4.83 -3.06 -11.39
C ASN A 127 5.96 -2.10 -11.79
N PRO A 128 6.32 -2.02 -13.09
CA PRO A 128 7.36 -1.10 -13.58
C PRO A 128 7.15 0.35 -13.18
N ASP A 129 5.89 0.80 -13.01
CA ASP A 129 5.58 2.16 -12.58
C ASP A 129 5.99 2.44 -11.12
N ILE A 130 6.18 1.40 -10.31
CA ILE A 130 6.68 1.50 -8.93
C ILE A 130 8.21 1.55 -8.89
N THR A 131 8.87 0.87 -9.83
CA THR A 131 10.33 0.71 -9.85
C THR A 131 11.05 1.69 -10.77
N LYS A 132 10.32 2.56 -11.48
CA LYS A 132 10.92 3.65 -12.27
C LYS A 132 11.45 4.72 -11.32
N ASP A 133 12.72 5.08 -11.51
CA ASP A 133 13.37 6.24 -10.91
C ASP A 133 12.82 7.55 -11.48
#